data_6888100af15c95c2c2a34dc146d58af9
#
_entry.id   6888100af15c95c2c2a34dc146d58af9
#
_cell.length_a   1.000
_cell.length_b   1.000
_cell.length_c   1.000
_cell.angle_alpha   90.00
_cell.angle_beta   90.00
_cell.angle_gamma   90.00
#
_symmetry.space_group_name_H-M   'P 1'
#
loop_
_entity.id
_entity.type
_entity.pdbx_description
1 polymer ?
#
loop_
_entity_poly.entity_id
_entity_poly.type
_entity_poly.pdbx_seq_one_letter_code
_entity_poly.pdbx_strand_id
1 'polypeptide(L)'
;MSFPTGKNPSALPPWGIPATIAWLLFAFLVSIVIATGVFAAWQAERANLRSFTYDGVVITIGALASVPVQIAMLGFAARLRHWAPADYFALNWPRRGEVVFAVLCLVALVVVFDVLMVASGRELVPVFQIEAYQSAKEAGWLVWLMLAIVVVAPVGEEIVFRGFLYRGLVRPGHEMLAIAVISLAWAFLHIQYDWLGMAQIFAAGLILGWFRWASGSTTLTIVMHILINAEAMLETTIKAELLS
;
A
#
# COMPACT_ATOMS: atom_id res chain seq x y z
N MET A 1 -17.35 -19.18 -5.47
CA MET A 1 -16.50 -18.79 -6.62
C MET A 1 -15.25 -19.66 -6.58
N SER A 2 -14.97 -20.43 -7.63
CA SER A 2 -13.68 -21.10 -7.79
C SER A 2 -12.66 -20.05 -8.23
N PHE A 3 -11.52 -19.96 -7.51
CA PHE A 3 -10.40 -19.16 -8.02
C PHE A 3 -10.05 -19.64 -9.42
N PRO A 4 -9.77 -18.73 -10.37
CA PRO A 4 -9.27 -19.15 -11.66
C PRO A 4 -8.02 -19.99 -11.42
N THR A 5 -8.07 -21.25 -11.80
CA THR A 5 -6.91 -22.11 -11.93
C THR A 5 -5.96 -21.38 -12.88
N GLY A 6 -4.68 -21.23 -12.50
CA GLY A 6 -3.71 -20.54 -13.34
C GLY A 6 -3.81 -21.06 -14.77
N LYS A 7 -3.55 -20.19 -15.75
CA LYS A 7 -3.54 -20.54 -17.18
C LYS A 7 -2.56 -21.68 -17.51
N ASN A 8 -1.69 -22.03 -16.55
CA ASN A 8 -0.73 -23.11 -16.67
C ASN A 8 -1.30 -24.41 -16.04
N PRO A 9 -1.48 -25.50 -16.82
CA PRO A 9 -1.98 -26.80 -16.31
C PRO A 9 -1.09 -27.42 -15.23
N SER A 10 0.19 -27.06 -15.14
CA SER A 10 1.14 -27.55 -14.12
C SER A 10 1.17 -26.68 -12.86
N ALA A 11 0.34 -25.62 -12.75
CA ALA A 11 0.31 -24.76 -11.59
C ALA A 11 -0.14 -25.53 -10.33
N LEU A 12 0.69 -25.48 -9.30
CA LEU A 12 0.36 -26.01 -7.99
C LEU A 12 -0.66 -25.09 -7.28
N PRO A 13 -1.43 -25.60 -6.31
CA PRO A 13 -2.29 -24.74 -5.48
C PRO A 13 -1.48 -23.55 -4.89
N PRO A 14 -2.07 -22.39 -4.66
CA PRO A 14 -1.40 -21.28 -3.97
C PRO A 14 -0.81 -21.70 -2.63
N TRP A 15 0.13 -20.92 -2.11
CA TRP A 15 0.69 -21.15 -0.77
C TRP A 15 -0.42 -21.18 0.28
N GLY A 16 -0.36 -22.13 1.22
CA GLY A 16 -1.24 -22.15 2.40
C GLY A 16 -0.88 -21.03 3.38
N ILE A 17 -1.74 -20.79 4.39
CA ILE A 17 -1.61 -19.68 5.34
C ILE A 17 -0.20 -19.58 5.98
N PRO A 18 0.37 -20.66 6.57
CA PRO A 18 1.70 -20.54 7.22
C PRO A 18 2.80 -20.16 6.24
N ALA A 19 2.82 -20.76 5.05
CA ALA A 19 3.83 -20.49 4.04
C ALA A 19 3.66 -19.08 3.44
N THR A 20 2.43 -18.59 3.27
CA THR A 20 2.16 -17.23 2.82
C THR A 20 2.69 -16.21 3.82
N ILE A 21 2.44 -16.42 5.12
CA ILE A 21 2.96 -15.56 6.18
C ILE A 21 4.50 -15.63 6.23
N ALA A 22 5.08 -16.82 6.13
CA ALA A 22 6.54 -16.98 6.13
C ALA A 22 7.21 -16.25 4.94
N TRP A 23 6.67 -16.37 3.73
CA TRP A 23 7.14 -15.63 2.57
C TRP A 23 7.01 -14.12 2.73
N LEU A 24 5.90 -13.66 3.30
CA LEU A 24 5.68 -12.25 3.57
C LEU A 24 6.73 -11.70 4.55
N LEU A 25 6.89 -12.34 5.71
CA LEU A 25 7.88 -11.94 6.72
C LEU A 25 9.30 -11.97 6.16
N PHE A 26 9.64 -12.96 5.36
CA PHE A 26 10.95 -13.07 4.73
C PHE A 26 11.18 -11.94 3.71
N ALA A 27 10.18 -11.63 2.87
CA ALA A 27 10.26 -10.52 1.92
C ALA A 27 10.41 -9.17 2.63
N PHE A 28 9.69 -8.93 3.73
CA PHE A 28 9.84 -7.74 4.54
C PHE A 28 11.23 -7.64 5.18
N LEU A 29 11.72 -8.74 5.78
CA LEU A 29 13.04 -8.75 6.40
C LEU A 29 14.14 -8.39 5.40
N VAL A 30 14.14 -9.04 4.23
CA VAL A 30 15.14 -8.77 3.18
C VAL A 30 15.02 -7.34 2.66
N SER A 31 13.80 -6.84 2.45
CA SER A 31 13.60 -5.49 1.98
C SER A 31 14.04 -4.42 2.99
N ILE A 32 13.84 -4.65 4.29
CA ILE A 32 14.33 -3.77 5.36
C ILE A 32 15.87 -3.74 5.37
N VAL A 33 16.52 -4.90 5.27
CA VAL A 33 17.99 -4.98 5.23
C VAL A 33 18.55 -4.21 4.03
N ILE A 34 17.94 -4.38 2.86
CA ILE A 34 18.37 -3.68 1.64
C ILE A 34 18.10 -2.17 1.75
N ALA A 35 16.91 -1.77 2.18
CA ALA A 35 16.57 -0.35 2.35
C ALA A 35 17.50 0.33 3.36
N THR A 36 17.81 -0.35 4.48
CA THR A 36 18.77 0.15 5.48
C THR A 36 20.17 0.28 4.90
N GLY A 37 20.62 -0.70 4.11
CA GLY A 37 21.91 -0.64 3.43
C GLY A 37 22.02 0.51 2.42
N VAL A 38 20.98 0.70 1.59
CA VAL A 38 20.90 1.83 0.64
C VAL A 38 20.91 3.16 1.38
N PHE A 39 20.14 3.26 2.46
CA PHE A 39 20.10 4.45 3.29
C PHE A 39 21.45 4.75 3.95
N ALA A 40 22.11 3.75 4.52
CA ALA A 40 23.44 3.90 5.14
C ALA A 40 24.50 4.35 4.12
N ALA A 41 24.48 3.79 2.91
CA ALA A 41 25.36 4.20 1.83
C ALA A 41 25.11 5.67 1.40
N TRP A 42 23.84 6.07 1.26
CA TRP A 42 23.46 7.44 0.94
C TRP A 42 23.87 8.42 2.04
N GLN A 43 23.74 8.02 3.32
CA GLN A 43 24.10 8.83 4.49
C GLN A 43 25.62 9.03 4.63
N ALA A 44 26.42 8.03 4.30
CA ALA A 44 27.89 8.09 4.43
C ALA A 44 28.49 9.25 3.62
N GLU A 45 27.79 9.73 2.59
CA GLU A 45 28.19 10.88 1.78
C GLU A 45 27.75 12.26 2.36
N ARG A 46 27.00 12.27 3.49
CA ARG A 46 26.35 13.48 4.02
C ARG A 46 26.50 13.60 5.54
N ALA A 47 27.22 14.61 6.00
CA ALA A 47 27.68 14.73 7.39
C ALA A 47 26.63 15.18 8.44
N ASN A 48 25.38 15.53 8.08
CA ASN A 48 24.40 16.06 9.03
C ASN A 48 22.99 15.52 8.77
N LEU A 49 22.48 14.67 9.65
CA LEU A 49 21.08 14.27 9.66
C LEU A 49 20.37 14.80 10.91
N ARG A 50 19.34 15.61 10.69
CA ARG A 50 18.31 15.94 11.67
C ARG A 50 17.30 14.79 11.75
N SER A 51 16.52 14.69 12.80
CA SER A 51 15.63 13.58 13.21
C SER A 51 15.04 12.73 12.05
N PHE A 52 15.16 11.39 12.17
CA PHE A 52 14.85 10.43 11.11
C PHE A 52 13.37 10.08 10.92
N THR A 53 12.50 10.40 11.89
CA THR A 53 11.20 9.70 12.02
C THR A 53 10.19 10.05 10.94
N TYR A 54 10.23 11.30 10.43
CA TYR A 54 9.29 11.78 9.39
C TYR A 54 10.01 12.54 8.28
N ASP A 55 11.25 12.17 8.01
CA ASP A 55 12.03 12.77 6.92
C ASP A 55 11.57 12.21 5.57
N GLY A 56 11.12 13.09 4.67
CA GLY A 56 10.62 12.71 3.36
C GLY A 56 11.64 12.03 2.46
N VAL A 57 12.94 12.33 2.63
CA VAL A 57 13.99 11.64 1.88
C VAL A 57 14.16 10.21 2.37
N VAL A 58 14.11 9.99 3.69
CA VAL A 58 14.17 8.64 4.30
C VAL A 58 12.99 7.81 3.86
N ILE A 59 11.78 8.37 3.89
CA ILE A 59 10.55 7.72 3.40
C ILE A 59 10.70 7.34 1.92
N THR A 60 11.21 8.27 1.11
CA THR A 60 11.43 8.04 -0.33
C THR A 60 12.40 6.91 -0.59
N ILE A 61 13.58 6.94 0.02
CA ILE A 61 14.61 5.90 -0.14
C ILE A 61 14.05 4.56 0.35
N GLY A 62 13.36 4.55 1.50
CA GLY A 62 12.73 3.37 2.06
C GLY A 62 11.76 2.71 1.08
N ALA A 63 10.83 3.47 0.51
CA ALA A 63 9.85 2.97 -0.45
C ALA A 63 10.51 2.48 -1.76
N LEU A 64 11.36 3.31 -2.36
CA LEU A 64 12.00 3.00 -3.65
C LEU A 64 12.96 1.80 -3.55
N ALA A 65 13.59 1.56 -2.41
CA ALA A 65 14.47 0.42 -2.21
C ALA A 65 13.71 -0.84 -1.80
N SER A 66 12.70 -0.74 -0.90
CA SER A 66 12.03 -1.93 -0.35
C SER A 66 10.99 -2.53 -1.28
N VAL A 67 10.16 -1.69 -1.93
CA VAL A 67 9.00 -2.18 -2.72
C VAL A 67 9.42 -3.07 -3.90
N PRO A 68 10.40 -2.72 -4.74
CA PRO A 68 10.85 -3.60 -5.82
C PRO A 68 11.35 -4.95 -5.32
N VAL A 69 12.05 -4.97 -4.17
CA VAL A 69 12.55 -6.20 -3.54
C VAL A 69 11.39 -7.08 -3.07
N GLN A 70 10.40 -6.50 -2.40
CA GLN A 70 9.21 -7.25 -1.96
C GLN A 70 8.47 -7.86 -3.15
N ILE A 71 8.23 -7.09 -4.21
CA ILE A 71 7.55 -7.56 -5.42
C ILE A 71 8.35 -8.69 -6.07
N ALA A 72 9.67 -8.54 -6.19
CA ALA A 72 10.54 -9.55 -6.79
C ALA A 72 10.52 -10.86 -6.00
N MET A 73 10.62 -10.79 -4.67
CA MET A 73 10.60 -11.96 -3.79
C MET A 73 9.26 -12.69 -3.79
N LEU A 74 8.15 -11.95 -3.68
CA LEU A 74 6.81 -12.53 -3.75
C LEU A 74 6.49 -13.07 -5.16
N GLY A 75 7.02 -12.42 -6.22
CA GLY A 75 6.96 -12.93 -7.57
C GLY A 75 7.78 -14.23 -7.74
N PHE A 76 8.93 -14.32 -7.10
CA PHE A 76 9.70 -15.55 -7.04
C PHE A 76 8.93 -16.67 -6.30
N ALA A 77 8.33 -16.37 -5.14
CA ALA A 77 7.48 -17.31 -4.43
C ALA A 77 6.32 -17.84 -5.30
N ALA A 78 5.68 -16.97 -6.09
CA ALA A 78 4.65 -17.39 -7.04
C ALA A 78 5.19 -18.35 -8.11
N ARG A 79 6.39 -18.09 -8.65
CA ARG A 79 7.05 -18.97 -9.64
C ARG A 79 7.40 -20.34 -9.08
N LEU A 80 7.76 -20.45 -7.81
CA LEU A 80 7.99 -21.75 -7.14
C LEU A 80 6.73 -22.63 -7.11
N ARG A 81 5.54 -22.03 -7.29
CA ARG A 81 4.26 -22.74 -7.45
C ARG A 81 3.85 -22.88 -8.93
N HIS A 82 4.75 -22.60 -9.85
CA HIS A 82 4.51 -22.63 -11.31
C HIS A 82 3.47 -21.62 -11.80
N TRP A 83 3.29 -20.50 -11.08
CA TRP A 83 2.42 -19.40 -11.50
C TRP A 83 3.22 -18.30 -12.17
N ALA A 84 2.63 -17.67 -13.21
CA ALA A 84 3.09 -16.35 -13.62
C ALA A 84 2.75 -15.35 -12.50
N PRO A 85 3.68 -14.46 -12.09
CA PRO A 85 3.40 -13.49 -11.01
C PRO A 85 2.17 -12.65 -11.24
N ALA A 86 1.94 -12.19 -12.49
CA ALA A 86 0.75 -11.42 -12.84
C ALA A 86 -0.56 -12.18 -12.57
N ASP A 87 -0.61 -13.48 -12.87
CA ASP A 87 -1.78 -14.32 -12.61
C ASP A 87 -1.92 -14.63 -11.11
N TYR A 88 -0.79 -14.85 -10.41
CA TYR A 88 -0.81 -15.09 -8.95
C TYR A 88 -1.33 -13.88 -8.20
N PHE A 89 -0.87 -12.68 -8.56
CA PHE A 89 -1.30 -11.42 -7.93
C PHE A 89 -2.62 -10.91 -8.50
N ALA A 90 -3.20 -11.57 -9.51
CA ALA A 90 -4.41 -11.13 -10.21
C ALA A 90 -4.29 -9.70 -10.79
N LEU A 91 -3.19 -9.43 -11.50
CA LEU A 91 -2.95 -8.18 -12.20
C LEU A 91 -3.67 -8.18 -13.55
N ASN A 92 -4.98 -8.14 -13.52
CA ASN A 92 -5.86 -8.07 -14.69
C ASN A 92 -6.65 -6.76 -14.68
N TRP A 93 -6.94 -6.23 -15.87
CA TRP A 93 -7.71 -5.00 -16.01
C TRP A 93 -9.16 -5.19 -15.56
N PRO A 94 -9.71 -4.25 -14.78
CA PRO A 94 -11.10 -4.25 -14.36
C PRO A 94 -12.03 -3.85 -15.52
N ARG A 95 -13.32 -4.12 -15.34
CA ARG A 95 -14.36 -3.60 -16.25
C ARG A 95 -14.56 -2.10 -16.01
N ARG A 96 -14.94 -1.35 -17.05
CA ARG A 96 -15.15 0.11 -16.94
C ARG A 96 -16.17 0.49 -15.86
N GLY A 97 -17.27 -0.25 -15.73
CA GLY A 97 -18.29 0.01 -14.70
C GLY A 97 -17.75 -0.21 -13.27
N GLU A 98 -16.85 -1.16 -13.09
CA GLU A 98 -16.20 -1.40 -11.79
C GLU A 98 -15.33 -0.22 -11.38
N VAL A 99 -14.61 0.40 -12.32
CA VAL A 99 -13.77 1.58 -12.05
C VAL A 99 -14.64 2.77 -11.61
N VAL A 100 -15.71 3.05 -12.32
CA VAL A 100 -16.62 4.17 -11.97
C VAL A 100 -17.20 3.97 -10.57
N PHE A 101 -17.71 2.77 -10.29
CA PHE A 101 -18.27 2.47 -8.97
C PHE A 101 -17.21 2.55 -7.87
N ALA A 102 -15.98 2.07 -8.12
CA ALA A 102 -14.87 2.16 -7.21
C ALA A 102 -14.53 3.63 -6.86
N VAL A 103 -14.43 4.51 -7.87
CA VAL A 103 -14.17 5.94 -7.65
C VAL A 103 -15.28 6.58 -6.81
N LEU A 104 -16.55 6.27 -7.07
CA LEU A 104 -17.66 6.79 -6.26
C LEU A 104 -17.58 6.34 -4.81
N CYS A 105 -17.22 5.08 -4.55
CA CYS A 105 -17.02 4.58 -3.18
C CYS A 105 -15.83 5.27 -2.48
N LEU A 106 -14.75 5.57 -3.21
CA LEU A 106 -13.61 6.29 -2.64
C LEU A 106 -13.97 7.75 -2.29
N VAL A 107 -14.64 8.45 -3.20
CA VAL A 107 -15.12 9.82 -2.92
C VAL A 107 -16.04 9.83 -1.71
N ALA A 108 -16.97 8.88 -1.60
CA ALA A 108 -17.83 8.77 -0.43
C ALA A 108 -17.03 8.51 0.85
N LEU A 109 -16.00 7.64 0.80
CA LEU A 109 -15.13 7.35 1.94
C LEU A 109 -14.39 8.62 2.40
N VAL A 110 -13.71 9.32 1.48
CA VAL A 110 -12.97 10.55 1.77
C VAL A 110 -13.90 11.58 2.39
N VAL A 111 -15.01 11.91 1.72
CA VAL A 111 -15.97 12.92 2.23
C VAL A 111 -16.51 12.58 3.62
N VAL A 112 -16.85 11.32 3.87
CA VAL A 112 -17.34 10.89 5.20
C VAL A 112 -16.29 11.10 6.27
N PHE A 113 -15.05 10.69 6.02
CA PHE A 113 -13.99 10.83 7.02
C PHE A 113 -13.51 12.25 7.19
N ASP A 114 -13.49 13.09 6.15
CA ASP A 114 -13.18 14.51 6.26
C ASP A 114 -14.22 15.23 7.13
N VAL A 115 -15.52 14.94 6.91
CA VAL A 115 -16.58 15.47 7.76
C VAL A 115 -16.40 15.03 9.22
N LEU A 116 -16.05 13.76 9.46
CA LEU A 116 -15.81 13.25 10.81
C LEU A 116 -14.58 13.89 11.47
N MET A 117 -13.48 14.08 10.71
CA MET A 117 -12.28 14.78 11.19
C MET A 117 -12.62 16.21 11.62
N VAL A 118 -13.24 16.99 10.73
CA VAL A 118 -13.64 18.37 11.00
C VAL A 118 -14.62 18.45 12.17
N ALA A 119 -15.66 17.61 12.20
CA ALA A 119 -16.64 17.55 13.27
C ALA A 119 -16.04 17.17 14.63
N SER A 120 -14.93 16.43 14.62
CA SER A 120 -14.16 16.04 15.82
C SER A 120 -13.10 17.06 16.22
N GLY A 121 -13.00 18.21 15.52
CA GLY A 121 -11.97 19.22 15.76
C GLY A 121 -10.55 18.77 15.40
N ARG A 122 -10.42 17.82 14.47
CA ARG A 122 -9.14 17.28 14.02
C ARG A 122 -8.70 17.92 12.72
N GLU A 123 -7.41 17.94 12.51
CA GLU A 123 -6.80 18.38 11.26
C GLU A 123 -6.98 17.30 10.19
N LEU A 124 -7.32 17.69 8.95
CA LEU A 124 -7.40 16.78 7.81
C LEU A 124 -6.02 16.22 7.47
N VAL A 125 -5.00 17.07 7.50
CA VAL A 125 -3.63 16.69 7.17
C VAL A 125 -2.81 16.54 8.45
N PRO A 126 -2.31 15.35 8.79
CA PRO A 126 -1.46 15.12 9.95
C PRO A 126 -0.12 15.86 9.84
N VAL A 127 0.42 16.29 10.98
CA VAL A 127 1.68 17.05 11.05
C VAL A 127 2.84 16.31 10.40
N PHE A 128 2.95 15.01 10.60
CA PHE A 128 4.05 14.21 10.02
C PHE A 128 4.06 14.22 8.48
N GLN A 129 2.91 14.36 7.82
CA GLN A 129 2.85 14.49 6.35
C GLN A 129 3.41 15.84 5.90
N ILE A 130 3.11 16.90 6.64
CA ILE A 130 3.66 18.25 6.37
C ILE A 130 5.18 18.25 6.58
N GLU A 131 5.65 17.63 7.66
CA GLU A 131 7.10 17.49 7.93
C GLU A 131 7.84 16.72 6.82
N ALA A 132 7.26 15.58 6.38
CA ALA A 132 7.82 14.81 5.27
C ALA A 132 7.84 15.60 3.95
N TYR A 133 6.77 16.34 3.68
CA TYR A 133 6.69 17.20 2.49
C TYR A 133 7.78 18.28 2.53
N GLN A 134 7.87 19.02 3.63
CA GLN A 134 8.81 20.14 3.78
C GLN A 134 10.26 19.67 3.73
N SER A 135 10.62 18.59 4.44
CA SER A 135 11.98 18.05 4.41
C SER A 135 12.39 17.56 3.02
N ALA A 136 11.49 16.92 2.28
CA ALA A 136 11.75 16.52 0.89
C ALA A 136 11.88 17.73 -0.04
N LYS A 137 11.06 18.79 0.15
CA LYS A 137 11.12 20.03 -0.62
C LYS A 137 12.45 20.73 -0.40
N GLU A 138 12.88 20.91 0.85
CA GLU A 138 14.17 21.52 1.20
C GLU A 138 15.38 20.75 0.65
N ALA A 139 15.29 19.42 0.63
CA ALA A 139 16.31 18.55 0.08
C ALA A 139 16.31 18.45 -1.46
N GLY A 140 15.30 19.01 -2.16
CA GLY A 140 15.13 18.85 -3.61
C GLY A 140 14.63 17.49 -4.04
N TRP A 141 13.99 16.73 -3.13
CA TRP A 141 13.50 15.37 -3.34
C TRP A 141 11.97 15.26 -3.48
N LEU A 142 11.26 16.40 -3.55
CA LEU A 142 9.79 16.40 -3.53
C LEU A 142 9.15 15.54 -4.62
N VAL A 143 9.66 15.59 -5.86
CA VAL A 143 9.15 14.78 -6.97
C VAL A 143 9.32 13.28 -6.69
N TRP A 144 10.44 12.89 -6.08
CA TRP A 144 10.69 11.51 -5.70
C TRP A 144 9.79 11.04 -4.55
N LEU A 145 9.52 11.91 -3.57
CA LEU A 145 8.55 11.66 -2.50
C LEU A 145 7.14 11.45 -3.07
N MET A 146 6.70 12.34 -3.97
CA MET A 146 5.42 12.21 -4.67
C MET A 146 5.31 10.87 -5.39
N LEU A 147 6.33 10.49 -6.17
CA LEU A 147 6.36 9.20 -6.86
C LEU A 147 6.32 8.04 -5.87
N ALA A 148 7.10 8.11 -4.80
CA ALA A 148 7.17 7.05 -3.79
C ALA A 148 5.83 6.83 -3.09
N ILE A 149 5.16 7.90 -2.61
CA ILE A 149 3.93 7.81 -1.84
C ILE A 149 2.71 7.58 -2.74
N VAL A 150 2.63 8.26 -3.89
CA VAL A 150 1.43 8.19 -4.74
C VAL A 150 1.41 6.93 -5.59
N VAL A 151 2.57 6.42 -6.01
CA VAL A 151 2.61 5.29 -6.96
C VAL A 151 3.29 4.07 -6.38
N VAL A 152 4.54 4.21 -5.92
CA VAL A 152 5.38 3.05 -5.58
C VAL A 152 4.84 2.31 -4.36
N ALA A 153 4.52 3.02 -3.27
CA ALA A 153 3.97 2.42 -2.07
C ALA A 153 2.62 1.73 -2.33
N PRO A 154 1.60 2.40 -2.95
CA PRO A 154 0.34 1.74 -3.31
C PRO A 154 0.50 0.48 -4.17
N VAL A 155 1.37 0.50 -5.18
CA VAL A 155 1.63 -0.68 -6.01
C VAL A 155 2.19 -1.82 -5.17
N GLY A 156 3.19 -1.53 -4.32
CA GLY A 156 3.79 -2.52 -3.43
C GLY A 156 2.78 -3.10 -2.45
N GLU A 157 2.05 -2.24 -1.76
CA GLU A 157 1.08 -2.63 -0.75
C GLU A 157 -0.07 -3.45 -1.33
N GLU A 158 -0.62 -3.06 -2.48
CA GLU A 158 -1.69 -3.85 -3.09
C GLU A 158 -1.19 -5.22 -3.59
N ILE A 159 0.02 -5.31 -4.14
CA ILE A 159 0.62 -6.60 -4.50
C ILE A 159 0.83 -7.48 -3.27
N VAL A 160 1.30 -6.90 -2.15
CA VAL A 160 1.49 -7.61 -0.88
C VAL A 160 0.15 -8.06 -0.31
N PHE A 161 -0.78 -7.14 -0.08
CA PHE A 161 -2.01 -7.39 0.68
C PHE A 161 -3.12 -8.01 -0.17
N ARG A 162 -3.43 -7.45 -1.36
CA ARG A 162 -4.55 -7.89 -2.22
C ARG A 162 -4.11 -8.90 -3.26
N GLY A 163 -2.83 -8.88 -3.65
CA GLY A 163 -2.23 -9.87 -4.53
C GLY A 163 -1.85 -11.16 -3.81
N PHE A 164 -0.84 -11.09 -2.95
CA PHE A 164 -0.20 -12.26 -2.35
C PHE A 164 -0.90 -12.76 -1.08
N LEU A 165 -1.05 -11.90 -0.09
CA LEU A 165 -1.61 -12.27 1.21
C LEU A 165 -3.07 -12.72 1.09
N TYR A 166 -3.90 -11.96 0.37
CA TYR A 166 -5.29 -12.30 0.10
C TYR A 166 -5.42 -13.72 -0.51
N ARG A 167 -4.61 -14.03 -1.53
CA ARG A 167 -4.67 -15.33 -2.19
C ARG A 167 -4.31 -16.49 -1.25
N GLY A 168 -3.39 -16.28 -0.32
CA GLY A 168 -2.97 -17.28 0.65
C GLY A 168 -3.92 -17.47 1.82
N LEU A 169 -4.66 -16.42 2.22
CA LEU A 169 -5.53 -16.43 3.40
C LEU A 169 -7.00 -16.75 3.07
N VAL A 170 -7.48 -16.29 1.91
CA VAL A 170 -8.90 -16.44 1.58
C VAL A 170 -9.30 -17.91 1.43
N ARG A 171 -10.47 -18.26 1.99
CA ARG A 171 -11.10 -19.57 1.89
C ARG A 171 -12.55 -19.40 1.45
N PRO A 172 -13.11 -20.34 0.68
CA PRO A 172 -14.53 -20.31 0.28
C PRO A 172 -15.45 -20.17 1.49
N GLY A 173 -16.34 -19.18 1.45
CA GLY A 173 -17.27 -18.87 2.53
C GLY A 173 -16.71 -18.04 3.68
N HIS A 174 -15.40 -17.70 3.66
CA HIS A 174 -14.74 -16.89 4.69
C HIS A 174 -14.02 -15.67 4.08
N GLU A 175 -14.43 -15.23 2.89
CA GLU A 175 -13.80 -14.15 2.15
C GLU A 175 -13.83 -12.84 2.94
N MET A 176 -14.97 -12.51 3.55
CA MET A 176 -15.12 -11.28 4.32
C MET A 176 -14.25 -11.28 5.59
N LEU A 177 -14.09 -12.44 6.23
CA LEU A 177 -13.18 -12.58 7.36
C LEU A 177 -11.72 -12.33 6.93
N ALA A 178 -11.28 -12.91 5.81
CA ALA A 178 -9.94 -12.68 5.29
C ALA A 178 -9.72 -11.21 4.93
N ILE A 179 -10.70 -10.55 4.31
CA ILE A 179 -10.66 -9.11 4.01
C ILE A 179 -10.52 -8.30 5.29
N ALA A 180 -11.33 -8.58 6.31
CA ALA A 180 -11.29 -7.85 7.59
C ALA A 180 -9.92 -8.01 8.29
N VAL A 181 -9.39 -9.23 8.37
CA VAL A 181 -8.07 -9.51 8.98
C VAL A 181 -6.94 -8.80 8.23
N ILE A 182 -6.96 -8.87 6.89
CA ILE A 182 -5.94 -8.21 6.05
C ILE A 182 -6.03 -6.69 6.19
N SER A 183 -7.23 -6.12 6.20
CA SER A 183 -7.45 -4.67 6.36
C SER A 183 -7.01 -4.19 7.73
N LEU A 184 -7.27 -4.97 8.77
CA LEU A 184 -6.83 -4.67 10.14
C LEU A 184 -5.29 -4.70 10.23
N ALA A 185 -4.65 -5.73 9.68
CA ALA A 185 -3.19 -5.83 9.63
C ALA A 185 -2.57 -4.64 8.87
N TRP A 186 -3.19 -4.23 7.75
CA TRP A 186 -2.75 -3.07 6.97
C TRP A 186 -2.91 -1.75 7.75
N ALA A 187 -4.04 -1.55 8.43
CA ALA A 187 -4.26 -0.37 9.27
C ALA A 187 -3.24 -0.29 10.42
N PHE A 188 -2.87 -1.41 11.04
CA PHE A 188 -1.85 -1.44 12.09
C PHE A 188 -0.43 -1.05 11.61
N LEU A 189 -0.13 -1.13 10.32
CA LEU A 189 1.13 -0.60 9.79
C LEU A 189 1.15 0.93 9.70
N HIS A 190 0.02 1.57 9.97
CA HIS A 190 -0.15 3.02 9.89
C HIS A 190 -0.33 3.66 11.28
N ILE A 191 0.38 3.14 12.29
CA ILE A 191 0.31 3.61 13.70
C ILE A 191 0.74 5.06 13.90
N GLN A 192 1.33 5.71 12.89
CA GLN A 192 1.65 7.14 12.88
C GLN A 192 0.41 8.03 12.78
N TYR A 193 -0.74 7.48 12.33
CA TYR A 193 -2.02 8.17 12.36
C TYR A 193 -2.68 8.02 13.73
N ASP A 194 -3.56 8.95 14.06
CA ASP A 194 -4.41 8.81 15.23
C ASP A 194 -5.50 7.73 15.02
N TRP A 195 -6.30 7.45 16.06
CA TRP A 195 -7.29 6.37 16.00
C TRP A 195 -8.35 6.58 14.90
N LEU A 196 -8.71 7.84 14.57
CA LEU A 196 -9.70 8.14 13.51
C LEU A 196 -9.09 7.97 12.13
N GLY A 197 -7.84 8.40 11.92
CA GLY A 197 -7.10 8.13 10.71
C GLY A 197 -6.84 6.63 10.51
N MET A 198 -6.52 5.89 11.57
CA MET A 198 -6.42 4.42 11.50
C MET A 198 -7.77 3.78 11.15
N ALA A 199 -8.89 4.30 11.65
CA ALA A 199 -10.24 3.84 11.29
C ALA A 199 -10.55 4.10 9.81
N GLN A 200 -10.15 5.26 9.28
CA GLN A 200 -10.24 5.58 7.84
C GLN A 200 -9.45 4.58 7.00
N ILE A 201 -8.20 4.31 7.37
CA ILE A 201 -7.34 3.34 6.68
C ILE A 201 -7.94 1.93 6.75
N PHE A 202 -8.48 1.53 7.88
CA PHE A 202 -9.18 0.25 8.00
C PHE A 202 -10.41 0.18 7.09
N ALA A 203 -11.24 1.23 7.06
CA ALA A 203 -12.41 1.32 6.17
C ALA A 203 -11.99 1.29 4.69
N ALA A 204 -10.95 2.03 4.31
CA ALA A 204 -10.35 1.95 2.99
C ALA A 204 -9.89 0.52 2.67
N GLY A 205 -9.25 -0.13 3.64
CA GLY A 205 -8.83 -1.53 3.54
C GLY A 205 -9.96 -2.49 3.24
N LEU A 206 -11.10 -2.33 3.91
CA LEU A 206 -12.31 -3.14 3.67
C LEU A 206 -12.88 -2.90 2.26
N ILE A 207 -12.94 -1.65 1.82
CA ILE A 207 -13.40 -1.30 0.47
C ILE A 207 -12.49 -1.90 -0.59
N LEU A 208 -11.17 -1.70 -0.49
CA LEU A 208 -10.17 -2.27 -1.41
C LEU A 208 -10.27 -3.80 -1.43
N GLY A 209 -10.36 -4.44 -0.26
CA GLY A 209 -10.52 -5.89 -0.15
C GLY A 209 -11.80 -6.41 -0.78
N TRP A 210 -12.91 -5.68 -0.61
CA TRP A 210 -14.19 -6.02 -1.24
C TRP A 210 -14.11 -5.90 -2.77
N PHE A 211 -13.52 -4.81 -3.29
CA PHE A 211 -13.31 -4.65 -4.74
C PHE A 211 -12.38 -5.75 -5.29
N ARG A 212 -11.32 -6.11 -4.56
CA ARG A 212 -10.46 -7.24 -4.92
C ARG A 212 -11.24 -8.55 -5.04
N TRP A 213 -12.15 -8.81 -4.12
CA TRP A 213 -13.02 -10.00 -4.13
C TRP A 213 -14.04 -9.94 -5.27
N ALA A 214 -14.76 -8.84 -5.42
CA ALA A 214 -15.87 -8.69 -6.35
C ALA A 214 -15.40 -8.65 -7.82
N SER A 215 -14.32 -7.91 -8.12
CA SER A 215 -13.78 -7.77 -9.49
C SER A 215 -12.79 -8.87 -9.86
N GLY A 216 -12.17 -9.51 -8.86
CA GLY A 216 -11.04 -10.40 -9.08
C GLY A 216 -9.75 -9.69 -9.52
N SER A 217 -9.67 -8.35 -9.43
CA SER A 217 -8.58 -7.52 -9.95
C SER A 217 -7.83 -6.78 -8.85
N THR A 218 -6.54 -7.08 -8.71
CA THR A 218 -5.62 -6.27 -7.89
C THR A 218 -5.24 -4.97 -8.61
N THR A 219 -5.26 -4.96 -9.94
CA THR A 219 -5.01 -3.72 -10.70
C THR A 219 -6.05 -2.65 -10.37
N LEU A 220 -7.32 -3.03 -10.17
CA LEU A 220 -8.36 -2.09 -9.73
C LEU A 220 -8.00 -1.48 -8.38
N THR A 221 -7.61 -2.31 -7.41
CA THR A 221 -7.27 -1.81 -6.06
C THR A 221 -6.00 -0.96 -6.06
N ILE A 222 -5.02 -1.25 -6.92
CA ILE A 222 -3.85 -0.39 -7.15
C ILE A 222 -4.30 1.00 -7.64
N VAL A 223 -5.17 1.07 -8.64
CA VAL A 223 -5.67 2.36 -9.16
C VAL A 223 -6.43 3.11 -8.08
N MET A 224 -7.30 2.42 -7.32
CA MET A 224 -8.03 3.02 -6.20
C MET A 224 -7.08 3.61 -5.15
N HIS A 225 -6.06 2.85 -4.74
CA HIS A 225 -5.11 3.27 -3.71
C HIS A 225 -4.23 4.44 -4.20
N ILE A 226 -3.80 4.44 -5.47
CA ILE A 226 -3.11 5.58 -6.08
C ILE A 226 -3.97 6.85 -5.99
N LEU A 227 -5.27 6.75 -6.25
CA LEU A 227 -6.19 7.90 -6.17
C LEU A 227 -6.34 8.41 -4.74
N ILE A 228 -6.44 7.54 -3.73
CA ILE A 228 -6.47 7.92 -2.31
C ILE A 228 -5.18 8.67 -1.94
N ASN A 229 -4.03 8.11 -2.29
CA ASN A 229 -2.75 8.73 -1.95
C ASN A 229 -2.48 10.02 -2.74
N ALA A 230 -2.97 10.12 -3.98
CA ALA A 230 -2.88 11.35 -4.76
C ALA A 230 -3.73 12.47 -4.14
N GLU A 231 -4.91 12.14 -3.65
CA GLU A 231 -5.78 13.07 -2.93
C GLU A 231 -5.12 13.55 -1.63
N ALA A 232 -4.66 12.64 -0.77
CA ALA A 232 -3.99 12.98 0.49
C ALA A 232 -2.72 13.83 0.27
N MET A 233 -1.94 13.55 -0.80
CA MET A 233 -0.77 14.36 -1.15
C MET A 233 -1.15 15.72 -1.72
N LEU A 234 -2.28 15.85 -2.40
CA LEU A 234 -2.80 17.15 -2.84
C LEU A 234 -3.18 18.02 -1.65
N GLU A 235 -3.91 17.47 -0.68
CA GLU A 235 -4.25 18.19 0.57
C GLU A 235 -2.99 18.60 1.35
N THR A 236 -2.02 17.68 1.46
CA THR A 236 -0.73 17.95 2.12
C THR A 236 0.01 19.09 1.42
N THR A 237 0.05 19.08 0.08
CA THR A 237 0.69 20.14 -0.71
C THR A 237 0.01 21.49 -0.47
N ILE A 238 -1.32 21.55 -0.58
CA ILE A 238 -2.07 22.79 -0.37
C ILE A 238 -1.79 23.33 1.03
N LYS A 239 -1.87 22.50 2.07
CA LYS A 239 -1.67 22.94 3.45
C LYS A 239 -0.22 23.35 3.71
N ALA A 240 0.77 22.59 3.23
CA ALA A 240 2.18 22.92 3.41
C ALA A 240 2.58 24.24 2.71
N GLU A 241 2.05 24.52 1.51
CA GLU A 241 2.33 25.77 0.79
C GLU A 241 1.57 26.96 1.39
N LEU A 242 0.42 26.77 2.05
CA LEU A 242 -0.27 27.84 2.77
C LEU A 242 0.40 28.19 4.10
N LEU A 243 1.22 27.30 4.67
CA LEU A 243 1.97 27.52 5.91
C LEU A 243 3.40 28.04 5.68
N SER A 244 3.87 28.05 4.43
CA SER A 244 5.19 28.53 4.02
C SER A 244 5.14 30.01 3.65
#